data_db4a2f9b8cfc2c10170acf48d9e49242
#
_entry.id   db4a2f9b8cfc2c10170acf48d9e49242
#
_cell.length_a   1.000
_cell.length_b   1.000
_cell.length_c   1.000
_cell.angle_alpha   90.00
_cell.angle_beta   90.00
_cell.angle_gamma   90.00
#
_symmetry.space_group_name_H-M   'P 1'
#
loop_
_entity.id
_entity.type
_entity.pdbx_description
1 polymer ?
#
loop_
_entity_poly.entity_id
_entity_poly.type
_entity_poly.pdbx_seq_one_letter_code
_entity_poly.pdbx_strand_id
1 'polypeptide(L)'
;FDYIEGKPYAPKGKDWDTALMRWKSLPSSSNASYDKKISIDANKLTPMITFGTNPGMVVGVNDPIPENSSDSSFNKAIKYMQVSPGKPLNEDPVDVVFIGSCTNSRLNDLKAAALILKDKKIANDVTMLIVPGSQKIKYEAEALGLHEIFLAAGAEWRESGCSMCLGMNGDTVESGKLSISTSNRNFEGRQGKGARTILASPLTAAASAIEGKIADPRKYIE
;
A
#
# COMPACT_ATOMS: atom_id res chain seq x y z
N PHE A 1 -9.29 21.39 -1.93
CA PHE A 1 -10.24 22.15 -1.09
C PHE A 1 -11.37 21.25 -0.63
N ASP A 2 -11.94 20.43 -1.47
CA ASP A 2 -13.03 19.48 -1.15
C ASP A 2 -12.67 18.53 0.01
N TYR A 3 -11.39 18.14 0.11
CA TYR A 3 -10.91 17.31 1.22
C TYR A 3 -10.92 18.05 2.56
N ILE A 4 -10.65 19.35 2.57
CA ILE A 4 -10.57 20.16 3.79
C ILE A 4 -11.96 20.60 4.26
N GLU A 5 -12.87 20.83 3.33
CA GLU A 5 -14.23 21.32 3.62
C GLU A 5 -14.94 20.43 4.63
N GLY A 6 -15.58 21.04 5.60
CA GLY A 6 -16.31 20.33 6.64
C GLY A 6 -15.46 19.61 7.70
N LYS A 7 -14.13 19.65 7.63
CA LYS A 7 -13.28 19.08 8.69
C LYS A 7 -13.41 19.87 10.00
N PRO A 8 -13.21 19.22 11.15
CA PRO A 8 -13.43 19.86 12.47
C PRO A 8 -12.68 21.18 12.68
N TYR A 9 -11.47 21.29 12.13
CA TYR A 9 -10.58 22.47 12.26
C TYR A 9 -10.53 23.33 11.00
N ALA A 10 -11.32 23.02 9.97
CA ALA A 10 -11.43 23.87 8.80
C ALA A 10 -12.22 25.15 9.13
N PRO A 11 -11.93 26.29 8.47
CA PRO A 11 -12.78 27.47 8.54
C PRO A 11 -14.24 27.13 8.19
N LYS A 12 -15.19 27.87 8.73
CA LYS A 12 -16.64 27.62 8.53
C LYS A 12 -17.36 28.87 8.06
N GLY A 13 -18.42 28.70 7.28
CA GLY A 13 -19.27 29.79 6.80
C GLY A 13 -18.46 30.86 6.06
N LYS A 14 -18.60 32.14 6.42
CA LYS A 14 -17.90 33.25 5.78
C LYS A 14 -16.37 33.15 5.85
N ASP A 15 -15.83 32.54 6.92
CA ASP A 15 -14.39 32.33 7.05
C ASP A 15 -13.88 31.31 6.05
N TRP A 16 -14.69 30.31 5.71
CA TRP A 16 -14.39 29.36 4.63
C TRP A 16 -14.30 30.07 3.29
N ASP A 17 -15.31 30.89 2.95
CA ASP A 17 -15.34 31.62 1.69
C ASP A 17 -14.12 32.55 1.54
N THR A 18 -13.77 33.25 2.63
CA THR A 18 -12.60 34.12 2.69
C THR A 18 -11.30 33.35 2.51
N ALA A 19 -11.16 32.21 3.21
CA ALA A 19 -10.00 31.34 3.10
C ALA A 19 -9.87 30.76 1.68
N LEU A 20 -10.98 30.31 1.10
CA LEU A 20 -11.03 29.76 -0.25
C LEU A 20 -10.61 30.79 -1.31
N MET A 21 -11.11 32.03 -1.22
CA MET A 21 -10.67 33.12 -2.11
C MET A 21 -9.18 33.36 -1.99
N ARG A 22 -8.63 33.43 -0.76
CA ARG A 22 -7.21 33.59 -0.52
C ARG A 22 -6.39 32.43 -1.08
N TRP A 23 -6.79 31.19 -0.86
CA TRP A 23 -6.05 30.02 -1.36
C TRP A 23 -6.07 29.94 -2.89
N LYS A 24 -7.19 30.28 -3.52
CA LYS A 24 -7.30 30.35 -4.98
C LYS A 24 -6.48 31.48 -5.60
N SER A 25 -6.04 32.47 -4.84
CA SER A 25 -5.15 33.53 -5.31
C SER A 25 -3.65 33.21 -5.24
N LEU A 26 -3.28 32.00 -4.80
CA LEU A 26 -1.90 31.55 -4.60
C LEU A 26 -1.28 30.70 -5.75
N PRO A 27 -1.85 30.59 -6.97
CA PRO A 27 -1.19 29.84 -8.02
C PRO A 27 0.16 30.48 -8.40
N SER A 28 1.06 29.68 -8.91
CA SER A 28 2.30 30.19 -9.51
C SER A 28 1.98 31.19 -10.63
N SER A 29 2.80 32.21 -10.78
CA SER A 29 2.63 33.21 -11.85
C SER A 29 2.72 32.53 -13.23
N SER A 30 2.04 33.10 -14.22
CA SER A 30 2.00 32.55 -15.59
C SER A 30 3.37 32.49 -16.28
N ASN A 31 4.31 33.32 -15.83
CA ASN A 31 5.70 33.39 -16.32
C ASN A 31 6.68 32.65 -15.39
N ALA A 32 6.21 31.83 -14.44
CA ALA A 32 7.08 31.06 -13.56
C ALA A 32 7.99 30.14 -14.39
N SER A 33 9.27 30.16 -14.10
CA SER A 33 10.28 29.27 -14.67
C SER A 33 10.52 28.11 -13.70
N TYR A 34 10.63 26.89 -14.23
CA TYR A 34 10.88 25.68 -13.46
C TYR A 34 12.12 24.98 -14.02
N ASP A 35 13.02 24.52 -13.15
CA ASP A 35 14.21 23.78 -13.56
C ASP A 35 13.85 22.47 -14.27
N LYS A 36 12.74 21.85 -13.87
CA LYS A 36 12.25 20.60 -14.47
C LYS A 36 10.73 20.53 -14.43
N LYS A 37 10.11 20.09 -15.52
CA LYS A 37 8.68 19.76 -15.60
C LYS A 37 8.53 18.27 -15.89
N ILE A 38 7.70 17.59 -15.10
CA ILE A 38 7.35 16.19 -15.30
C ILE A 38 5.84 16.12 -15.50
N SER A 39 5.42 15.51 -16.60
CA SER A 39 4.01 15.26 -16.90
C SER A 39 3.75 13.75 -16.86
N ILE A 40 2.77 13.35 -16.08
CA ILE A 40 2.36 11.94 -15.92
C ILE A 40 0.90 11.82 -16.34
N ASP A 41 0.63 10.95 -17.32
CA ASP A 41 -0.73 10.59 -17.69
C ASP A 41 -1.24 9.52 -16.71
N ALA A 42 -2.13 9.92 -15.81
CA ALA A 42 -2.67 9.04 -14.77
C ALA A 42 -3.46 7.84 -15.35
N ASN A 43 -4.01 7.96 -16.57
CA ASN A 43 -4.73 6.86 -17.23
C ASN A 43 -3.81 5.72 -17.69
N LYS A 44 -2.51 5.99 -17.78
CA LYS A 44 -1.50 4.99 -18.18
C LYS A 44 -0.78 4.36 -17.00
N LEU A 45 -1.10 4.78 -15.76
CA LEU A 45 -0.49 4.17 -14.59
C LEU A 45 -1.02 2.76 -14.39
N THR A 46 -0.10 1.82 -14.24
CA THR A 46 -0.40 0.45 -13.83
C THR A 46 -0.19 0.27 -12.33
N PRO A 47 -0.85 -0.69 -11.66
CA PRO A 47 -0.50 -1.06 -10.30
C PRO A 47 0.98 -1.39 -10.21
N MET A 48 1.66 -0.85 -9.21
CA MET A 48 3.11 -1.00 -9.04
C MET A 48 3.44 -1.74 -7.75
N ILE A 49 4.54 -2.49 -7.78
CA ILE A 49 5.09 -3.22 -6.65
C ILE A 49 6.59 -3.03 -6.58
N THR A 50 7.17 -3.09 -5.37
CA THR A 50 8.63 -3.13 -5.25
C THR A 50 9.16 -4.55 -5.46
N PHE A 51 10.37 -4.66 -5.99
CA PHE A 51 11.06 -5.94 -6.17
C PHE A 51 12.36 -6.05 -5.36
N GLY A 52 12.79 -4.96 -4.75
CA GLY A 52 14.05 -4.86 -4.03
C GLY A 52 13.89 -4.39 -2.59
N THR A 53 14.97 -3.87 -2.01
CA THR A 53 15.06 -3.50 -0.59
C THR A 53 14.93 -2.01 -0.32
N ASN A 54 14.43 -1.24 -1.28
CA ASN A 54 14.06 0.16 -1.11
C ASN A 54 12.88 0.52 -2.04
N PRO A 55 12.11 1.60 -1.75
CA PRO A 55 10.94 1.98 -2.55
C PRO A 55 11.24 2.40 -4.00
N GLY A 56 12.49 2.75 -4.32
CA GLY A 56 12.89 3.11 -5.68
C GLY A 56 13.08 1.90 -6.61
N MET A 57 13.19 0.70 -6.04
CA MET A 57 13.25 -0.55 -6.80
C MET A 57 11.84 -1.06 -7.08
N VAL A 58 11.19 -0.49 -8.10
CA VAL A 58 9.76 -0.66 -8.38
C VAL A 58 9.52 -1.01 -9.85
N VAL A 59 8.51 -1.85 -10.09
CA VAL A 59 8.03 -2.24 -11.44
C VAL A 59 6.51 -2.30 -11.46
N GLY A 60 5.91 -2.33 -12.64
CA GLY A 60 4.50 -2.69 -12.78
C GLY A 60 4.25 -4.13 -12.32
N VAL A 61 3.06 -4.40 -11.80
CA VAL A 61 2.71 -5.69 -11.17
C VAL A 61 2.89 -6.89 -12.10
N ASN A 62 2.78 -6.67 -13.41
CA ASN A 62 2.97 -7.70 -14.46
C ASN A 62 4.28 -7.53 -15.22
N ASP A 63 5.10 -6.53 -14.89
CA ASP A 63 6.32 -6.24 -15.61
C ASP A 63 7.49 -7.09 -15.09
N PRO A 64 8.46 -7.45 -15.95
CA PRO A 64 9.65 -8.16 -15.52
C PRO A 64 10.55 -7.24 -14.66
N ILE A 65 11.26 -7.85 -13.72
CA ILE A 65 12.32 -7.17 -12.97
C ILE A 65 13.42 -6.74 -13.96
N PRO A 66 13.94 -5.51 -13.90
CA PRO A 66 15.03 -5.06 -14.76
C PRO A 66 16.27 -5.95 -14.64
N GLU A 67 16.97 -6.12 -15.75
CA GLU A 67 18.30 -6.75 -15.78
C GLU A 67 19.37 -5.66 -15.60
N ASN A 68 19.98 -5.58 -14.43
CA ASN A 68 21.06 -4.62 -14.16
C ASN A 68 22.17 -5.27 -13.34
N SER A 69 23.05 -6.01 -13.99
CA SER A 69 24.13 -6.76 -13.36
C SER A 69 25.31 -5.90 -12.90
N SER A 70 25.42 -4.65 -13.33
CA SER A 70 26.57 -3.76 -13.02
C SER A 70 26.44 -3.05 -11.68
N ASP A 71 25.23 -2.96 -11.09
CA ASP A 71 24.98 -2.31 -9.81
C ASP A 71 25.07 -3.30 -8.65
N SER A 72 26.04 -3.11 -7.79
CA SER A 72 26.24 -3.97 -6.61
C SER A 72 25.08 -3.91 -5.61
N SER A 73 24.43 -2.75 -5.44
CA SER A 73 23.28 -2.58 -4.58
C SER A 73 22.06 -3.32 -5.13
N PHE A 74 21.88 -3.26 -6.44
CA PHE A 74 20.85 -4.03 -7.14
C PHE A 74 21.07 -5.54 -6.92
N ASN A 75 22.27 -6.04 -7.18
CA ASN A 75 22.59 -7.46 -7.03
C ASN A 75 22.40 -7.95 -5.59
N LYS A 76 22.76 -7.14 -4.59
CA LYS A 76 22.53 -7.44 -3.18
C LYS A 76 21.02 -7.54 -2.87
N ALA A 77 20.23 -6.60 -3.36
CA ALA A 77 18.78 -6.58 -3.16
C ALA A 77 18.09 -7.79 -3.80
N ILE A 78 18.43 -8.12 -5.06
CA ILE A 78 17.92 -9.30 -5.79
C ILE A 78 18.22 -10.59 -5.01
N LYS A 79 19.45 -10.72 -4.52
CA LYS A 79 19.87 -11.88 -3.72
C LYS A 79 19.07 -11.98 -2.41
N TYR A 80 18.88 -10.86 -1.71
CA TYR A 80 18.10 -10.82 -0.47
C TYR A 80 16.63 -11.16 -0.71
N MET A 81 16.03 -10.57 -1.73
CA MET A 81 14.64 -10.80 -2.09
C MET A 81 14.38 -12.15 -2.74
N GLN A 82 15.44 -12.87 -3.14
CA GLN A 82 15.37 -14.17 -3.82
C GLN A 82 14.51 -14.13 -5.11
N VAL A 83 14.62 -13.06 -5.85
CA VAL A 83 13.87 -12.83 -7.09
C VAL A 83 14.78 -12.94 -8.31
N SER A 84 14.21 -13.14 -9.49
CA SER A 84 14.96 -13.36 -10.73
C SER A 84 14.81 -12.19 -11.69
N PRO A 85 15.90 -11.47 -12.06
CA PRO A 85 15.86 -10.50 -13.13
C PRO A 85 15.30 -11.09 -14.45
N GLY A 86 14.61 -10.27 -15.22
CA GLY A 86 13.97 -10.69 -16.48
C GLY A 86 12.65 -11.44 -16.30
N LYS A 87 12.23 -11.74 -15.06
CA LYS A 87 10.94 -12.38 -14.77
C LYS A 87 10.01 -11.47 -13.98
N PRO A 88 8.69 -11.53 -14.20
CA PRO A 88 7.71 -10.85 -13.36
C PRO A 88 7.58 -11.57 -12.01
N LEU A 89 7.07 -10.86 -11.01
CA LEU A 89 6.84 -11.38 -9.64
C LEU A 89 5.44 -11.98 -9.45
N ASN A 90 4.58 -11.93 -10.45
CA ASN A 90 3.16 -12.29 -10.33
C ASN A 90 2.87 -13.79 -10.14
N GLU A 91 3.90 -14.63 -10.10
CA GLU A 91 3.79 -16.06 -9.78
C GLU A 91 4.44 -16.43 -8.45
N ASP A 92 5.11 -15.48 -7.80
CA ASP A 92 5.75 -15.75 -6.52
C ASP A 92 4.68 -15.90 -5.41
N PRO A 93 4.75 -17.00 -4.61
CA PRO A 93 3.80 -17.22 -3.53
C PRO A 93 3.99 -16.18 -2.43
N VAL A 94 2.88 -15.78 -1.82
CA VAL A 94 2.84 -14.80 -0.73
C VAL A 94 2.45 -15.53 0.56
N ASP A 95 3.27 -15.37 1.60
CA ASP A 95 3.00 -15.97 2.91
C ASP A 95 2.18 -15.03 3.80
N VAL A 96 2.42 -13.72 3.70
CA VAL A 96 1.84 -12.72 4.59
C VAL A 96 1.34 -11.52 3.79
N VAL A 97 0.16 -11.03 4.14
CA VAL A 97 -0.39 -9.78 3.61
C VAL A 97 -0.65 -8.82 4.77
N PHE A 98 -0.11 -7.62 4.68
CA PHE A 98 -0.30 -6.57 5.66
C PHE A 98 -0.93 -5.33 5.02
N ILE A 99 -2.17 -5.02 5.42
CA ILE A 99 -2.81 -3.74 5.12
C ILE A 99 -2.81 -2.91 6.41
N GLY A 100 -1.92 -1.93 6.46
CA GLY A 100 -1.71 -1.11 7.64
C GLY A 100 -0.87 0.11 7.32
N SER A 101 -0.31 0.71 8.36
CA SER A 101 0.45 1.96 8.30
C SER A 101 -0.43 3.21 8.33
N CYS A 102 0.08 4.26 8.96
CA CYS A 102 -0.60 5.56 9.07
C CYS A 102 -0.82 6.25 7.70
N THR A 103 -0.13 5.82 6.65
CA THR A 103 -0.22 6.39 5.31
C THR A 103 -1.17 5.64 4.38
N ASN A 104 -1.29 4.34 4.51
CA ASN A 104 -1.99 3.45 3.56
C ASN A 104 -3.03 2.53 4.22
N SER A 105 -3.61 2.96 5.32
CA SER A 105 -4.74 2.31 5.98
C SER A 105 -5.74 3.35 6.48
N ARG A 106 -6.00 4.34 5.63
CA ARG A 106 -7.06 5.32 5.83
C ARG A 106 -8.42 4.69 5.51
N LEU A 107 -9.50 5.34 5.87
CA LEU A 107 -10.84 4.80 5.65
C LEU A 107 -11.09 4.43 4.17
N ASN A 108 -10.63 5.27 3.23
CA ASN A 108 -10.79 4.98 1.79
C ASN A 108 -9.94 3.79 1.33
N ASP A 109 -8.76 3.60 1.90
CA ASP A 109 -7.90 2.43 1.62
C ASP A 109 -8.56 1.14 2.10
N LEU A 110 -9.15 1.18 3.30
CA LEU A 110 -9.92 0.06 3.85
C LEU A 110 -11.16 -0.24 3.03
N LYS A 111 -11.92 0.79 2.59
CA LYS A 111 -13.06 0.61 1.69
C LYS A 111 -12.65 -0.05 0.37
N ALA A 112 -11.55 0.39 -0.23
CA ALA A 112 -11.04 -0.16 -1.48
C ALA A 112 -10.60 -1.63 -1.30
N ALA A 113 -9.89 -1.96 -0.23
CA ALA A 113 -9.52 -3.34 0.06
C ALA A 113 -10.74 -4.23 0.35
N ALA A 114 -11.72 -3.72 1.11
CA ALA A 114 -12.95 -4.43 1.42
C ALA A 114 -13.79 -4.73 0.15
N LEU A 115 -13.79 -3.83 -0.84
CA LEU A 115 -14.46 -4.06 -2.12
C LEU A 115 -13.90 -5.29 -2.84
N ILE A 116 -12.58 -5.48 -2.81
CA ILE A 116 -11.93 -6.66 -3.41
C ILE A 116 -12.23 -7.94 -2.62
N LEU A 117 -12.23 -7.87 -1.29
CA LEU A 117 -12.37 -9.02 -0.40
C LEU A 117 -13.82 -9.45 -0.16
N LYS A 118 -14.79 -8.59 -0.49
CA LYS A 118 -16.21 -8.87 -0.28
C LYS A 118 -16.60 -10.18 -0.97
N ASP A 119 -17.28 -11.06 -0.23
CA ASP A 119 -17.76 -12.36 -0.68
C ASP A 119 -16.65 -13.31 -1.19
N LYS A 120 -15.39 -13.07 -0.80
CA LYS A 120 -14.23 -13.88 -1.15
C LYS A 120 -13.50 -14.37 0.10
N LYS A 121 -12.65 -15.34 -0.09
CA LYS A 121 -11.75 -15.88 0.94
C LYS A 121 -10.31 -15.63 0.55
N ILE A 122 -9.47 -15.35 1.52
CA ILE A 122 -8.02 -15.36 1.33
C ILE A 122 -7.54 -16.81 1.12
N ALA A 123 -6.41 -16.98 0.44
CA ALA A 123 -5.80 -18.30 0.24
C ALA A 123 -5.43 -18.94 1.60
N ASN A 124 -5.55 -20.25 1.68
CA ASN A 124 -5.39 -21.00 2.94
C ASN A 124 -4.00 -20.83 3.59
N ASP A 125 -2.97 -20.66 2.75
CA ASP A 125 -1.58 -20.54 3.21
C ASP A 125 -1.16 -19.07 3.46
N VAL A 126 -2.07 -18.11 3.36
CA VAL A 126 -1.82 -16.69 3.57
C VAL A 126 -2.32 -16.25 4.94
N THR A 127 -1.44 -15.62 5.71
CA THR A 127 -1.85 -14.85 6.90
C THR A 127 -2.06 -13.39 6.50
N MET A 128 -3.25 -12.86 6.78
CA MET A 128 -3.57 -11.46 6.43
C MET A 128 -3.92 -10.66 7.68
N LEU A 129 -3.19 -9.55 7.90
CA LEU A 129 -3.43 -8.60 8.98
C LEU A 129 -3.93 -7.27 8.44
N ILE A 130 -5.02 -6.77 9.04
CA ILE A 130 -5.58 -5.44 8.76
C ILE A 130 -5.43 -4.58 10.00
N VAL A 131 -4.65 -3.49 9.89
CA VAL A 131 -4.37 -2.56 10.97
C VAL A 131 -4.81 -1.15 10.58
N PRO A 132 -5.92 -0.63 11.12
CA PRO A 132 -6.40 0.72 10.81
C PRO A 132 -5.36 1.78 11.15
N GLY A 133 -5.27 2.85 10.34
CA GLY A 133 -4.26 3.89 10.47
C GLY A 133 -4.39 4.77 11.73
N SER A 134 -5.53 4.73 12.43
CA SER A 134 -5.76 5.38 13.72
C SER A 134 -7.00 4.80 14.39
N GLN A 135 -7.17 5.03 15.70
CA GLN A 135 -8.38 4.64 16.44
C GLN A 135 -9.65 5.24 15.81
N LYS A 136 -9.59 6.49 15.39
CA LYS A 136 -10.73 7.14 14.71
C LYS A 136 -11.11 6.37 13.44
N ILE A 137 -10.14 6.01 12.61
CA ILE A 137 -10.39 5.23 11.39
C ILE A 137 -10.93 3.85 11.73
N LYS A 138 -10.45 3.22 12.80
CA LYS A 138 -10.97 1.95 13.28
C LYS A 138 -12.46 2.05 13.58
N TYR A 139 -12.88 3.01 14.41
CA TYR A 139 -14.29 3.22 14.74
C TYR A 139 -15.16 3.54 13.51
N GLU A 140 -14.65 4.38 12.60
CA GLU A 140 -15.36 4.70 11.36
C GLU A 140 -15.52 3.46 10.46
N ALA A 141 -14.49 2.62 10.35
CA ALA A 141 -14.52 1.38 9.58
C ALA A 141 -15.48 0.34 10.19
N GLU A 142 -15.48 0.19 11.51
CA GLU A 142 -16.38 -0.68 12.25
C GLU A 142 -17.84 -0.23 12.12
N ALA A 143 -18.10 1.08 12.23
CA ALA A 143 -19.44 1.64 12.00
C ALA A 143 -19.99 1.40 10.59
N LEU A 144 -19.11 1.21 9.61
CA LEU A 144 -19.46 0.86 8.23
C LEU A 144 -19.48 -0.65 7.95
N GLY A 145 -19.23 -1.50 8.95
CA GLY A 145 -19.18 -2.95 8.80
C GLY A 145 -17.97 -3.48 8.01
N LEU A 146 -16.95 -2.66 7.74
CA LEU A 146 -15.79 -3.09 6.94
C LEU A 146 -15.01 -4.22 7.62
N HIS A 147 -14.90 -4.20 8.95
CA HIS A 147 -14.23 -5.23 9.72
C HIS A 147 -14.89 -6.62 9.55
N GLU A 148 -16.22 -6.66 9.41
CA GLU A 148 -16.95 -7.91 9.17
C GLU A 148 -16.56 -8.54 7.82
N ILE A 149 -16.36 -7.72 6.77
CA ILE A 149 -15.91 -8.18 5.46
C ILE A 149 -14.50 -8.80 5.58
N PHE A 150 -13.59 -8.14 6.29
CA PHE A 150 -12.22 -8.64 6.48
C PHE A 150 -12.20 -9.94 7.27
N LEU A 151 -12.92 -10.01 8.38
CA LEU A 151 -13.04 -11.22 9.19
C LEU A 151 -13.71 -12.36 8.40
N ALA A 152 -14.77 -12.05 7.65
CA ALA A 152 -15.43 -13.02 6.80
C ALA A 152 -14.49 -13.55 5.70
N ALA A 153 -13.59 -12.73 5.17
CA ALA A 153 -12.58 -13.16 4.21
C ALA A 153 -11.51 -14.06 4.83
N GLY A 154 -11.35 -14.05 6.15
CA GLY A 154 -10.33 -14.81 6.89
C GLY A 154 -9.14 -13.97 7.33
N ALA A 155 -9.21 -12.63 7.20
CA ALA A 155 -8.18 -11.73 7.70
C ALA A 155 -8.34 -11.46 9.20
N GLU A 156 -7.25 -11.06 9.84
CA GLU A 156 -7.24 -10.64 11.23
C GLU A 156 -7.44 -9.11 11.32
N TRP A 157 -8.45 -8.68 12.06
CA TRP A 157 -8.71 -7.27 12.36
C TRP A 157 -8.02 -6.88 13.66
N ARG A 158 -7.08 -5.93 13.58
CA ARG A 158 -6.20 -5.56 14.69
C ARG A 158 -6.53 -4.18 15.26
N GLU A 159 -5.96 -3.89 16.42
CA GLU A 159 -5.93 -2.53 16.98
C GLU A 159 -5.01 -1.62 16.15
N SER A 160 -5.34 -0.32 16.12
CA SER A 160 -4.50 0.68 15.45
C SER A 160 -3.13 0.78 16.11
N GLY A 161 -2.07 0.75 15.30
CA GLY A 161 -0.70 0.81 15.78
C GLY A 161 0.31 0.56 14.67
N CYS A 162 1.58 0.43 15.04
CA CYS A 162 2.64 0.15 14.07
C CYS A 162 2.65 -1.31 13.63
N SER A 163 2.38 -2.27 14.54
CA SER A 163 2.25 -3.69 14.21
C SER A 163 3.37 -4.17 13.27
N MET A 164 3.01 -4.93 12.26
CA MET A 164 3.93 -5.47 11.25
C MET A 164 4.63 -4.39 10.39
N CYS A 165 4.17 -3.13 10.37
CA CYS A 165 4.89 -2.04 9.67
C CYS A 165 6.34 -1.88 10.15
N LEU A 166 6.62 -2.23 11.41
CA LEU A 166 7.94 -2.19 12.06
C LEU A 166 8.36 -3.53 12.68
N GLY A 167 7.57 -4.58 12.53
CA GLY A 167 7.78 -5.81 13.29
C GLY A 167 7.64 -5.61 14.79
N MET A 168 6.60 -4.88 15.23
CA MET A 168 6.34 -4.56 16.65
C MET A 168 5.14 -5.34 17.18
N ASN A 169 5.03 -5.38 18.52
CA ASN A 169 3.90 -5.99 19.23
C ASN A 169 3.73 -7.51 18.96
N GLY A 170 4.83 -8.20 18.62
CA GLY A 170 4.80 -9.61 18.25
C GLY A 170 4.41 -9.88 16.80
N ASP A 171 3.95 -8.87 16.08
CA ASP A 171 3.56 -8.98 14.67
C ASP A 171 4.81 -8.89 13.78
N THR A 172 5.45 -10.02 13.53
CA THR A 172 6.65 -10.12 12.69
C THR A 172 6.45 -11.13 11.57
N VAL A 173 7.14 -10.93 10.47
CA VAL A 173 7.24 -11.89 9.38
C VAL A 173 8.43 -12.80 9.63
N GLU A 174 8.23 -14.11 9.56
CA GLU A 174 9.29 -15.10 9.77
C GLU A 174 10.39 -15.00 8.69
N SER A 175 11.57 -15.44 9.06
CA SER A 175 12.72 -15.46 8.15
C SER A 175 12.44 -16.29 6.89
N GLY A 176 12.77 -15.75 5.73
CA GLY A 176 12.57 -16.39 4.44
C GLY A 176 11.15 -16.23 3.86
N LYS A 177 10.17 -15.81 4.66
CA LYS A 177 8.80 -15.56 4.22
C LYS A 177 8.69 -14.29 3.38
N LEU A 178 7.74 -14.30 2.42
CA LEU A 178 7.42 -13.18 1.56
C LEU A 178 6.16 -12.46 2.04
N SER A 179 6.28 -11.17 2.31
CA SER A 179 5.17 -10.31 2.68
C SER A 179 4.84 -9.29 1.60
N ILE A 180 3.56 -9.13 1.27
CA ILE A 180 3.04 -7.94 0.60
C ILE A 180 2.51 -6.98 1.65
N SER A 181 2.96 -5.72 1.59
CA SER A 181 2.70 -4.75 2.63
C SER A 181 2.34 -3.37 2.07
N THR A 182 1.36 -2.73 2.67
CA THR A 182 1.03 -1.33 2.39
C THR A 182 1.85 -0.32 3.21
N SER A 183 2.87 -0.79 3.92
CA SER A 183 3.83 0.09 4.60
C SER A 183 4.62 0.93 3.59
N ASN A 184 5.41 1.87 4.07
CA ASN A 184 6.13 2.82 3.21
C ASN A 184 7.65 2.55 3.13
N ARG A 185 8.12 1.43 3.68
CA ARG A 185 9.53 1.03 3.71
C ARG A 185 9.67 -0.48 3.70
N ASN A 186 10.69 -0.96 2.98
CA ASN A 186 10.95 -2.39 2.78
C ASN A 186 12.44 -2.75 2.84
N PHE A 187 13.23 -2.01 3.62
CA PHE A 187 14.64 -2.36 3.81
C PHE A 187 14.76 -3.74 4.49
N GLU A 188 15.91 -4.36 4.35
CA GLU A 188 16.21 -5.69 4.91
C GLU A 188 15.84 -5.78 6.40
N GLY A 189 15.03 -6.76 6.75
CA GLY A 189 14.60 -7.00 8.13
C GLY A 189 13.53 -6.06 8.68
N ARG A 190 12.93 -5.18 7.86
CA ARG A 190 11.91 -4.21 8.30
C ARG A 190 10.74 -4.83 9.05
N GLN A 191 10.24 -5.95 8.57
CA GLN A 191 9.09 -6.66 9.17
C GLN A 191 9.50 -7.90 9.97
N GLY A 192 10.79 -8.15 10.10
CA GLY A 192 11.37 -9.29 10.79
C GLY A 192 12.73 -9.67 10.21
N LYS A 193 13.60 -10.26 11.01
CA LYS A 193 14.95 -10.68 10.56
C LYS A 193 14.83 -11.69 9.42
N GLY A 194 15.39 -11.38 8.24
CA GLY A 194 15.35 -12.24 7.07
C GLY A 194 14.01 -12.28 6.35
N ALA A 195 13.02 -11.47 6.76
CA ALA A 195 11.76 -11.31 6.07
C ALA A 195 11.94 -10.52 4.77
N ARG A 196 11.23 -10.93 3.73
CA ARG A 196 11.21 -10.26 2.42
C ARG A 196 9.92 -9.48 2.29
N THR A 197 10.02 -8.17 1.97
CA THR A 197 8.85 -7.28 1.94
C THR A 197 8.71 -6.61 0.58
N ILE A 198 7.57 -6.81 -0.06
CA ILE A 198 7.12 -6.12 -1.27
C ILE A 198 6.12 -5.03 -0.85
N LEU A 199 6.38 -3.79 -1.24
CA LEU A 199 5.42 -2.70 -1.06
C LEU A 199 4.41 -2.72 -2.19
N ALA A 200 3.13 -2.57 -1.85
CA ALA A 200 2.03 -2.55 -2.79
C ALA A 200 0.89 -1.65 -2.31
N SER A 201 -0.05 -1.34 -3.20
CA SER A 201 -1.29 -0.66 -2.82
C SER A 201 -2.21 -1.59 -1.99
N PRO A 202 -3.17 -1.04 -1.22
CA PRO A 202 -4.19 -1.84 -0.53
C PRO A 202 -4.97 -2.76 -1.47
N LEU A 203 -5.26 -2.31 -2.68
CA LEU A 203 -5.93 -3.10 -3.71
C LEU A 203 -5.09 -4.31 -4.15
N THR A 204 -3.80 -4.07 -4.47
CA THR A 204 -2.87 -5.14 -4.87
C THR A 204 -2.66 -6.14 -3.72
N ALA A 205 -2.53 -5.65 -2.48
CA ALA A 205 -2.39 -6.50 -1.31
C ALA A 205 -3.63 -7.40 -1.10
N ALA A 206 -4.85 -6.83 -1.22
CA ALA A 206 -6.09 -7.57 -1.10
C ALA A 206 -6.26 -8.64 -2.20
N ALA A 207 -5.97 -8.29 -3.45
CA ALA A 207 -6.01 -9.23 -4.57
C ALA A 207 -5.01 -10.39 -4.38
N SER A 208 -3.80 -10.06 -3.91
CA SER A 208 -2.76 -11.06 -3.66
C SER A 208 -3.11 -11.99 -2.49
N ALA A 209 -3.84 -11.49 -1.49
CA ALA A 209 -4.34 -12.34 -0.41
C ALA A 209 -5.31 -13.40 -0.91
N ILE A 210 -6.18 -13.07 -1.86
CA ILE A 210 -7.14 -14.01 -2.46
C ILE A 210 -6.41 -15.07 -3.29
N GLU A 211 -5.45 -14.65 -4.14
CA GLU A 211 -4.75 -15.56 -5.05
C GLU A 211 -3.61 -16.36 -4.38
N GLY A 212 -3.17 -15.97 -3.17
CA GLY A 212 -2.00 -16.59 -2.50
C GLY A 212 -0.67 -16.29 -3.19
N LYS A 213 -0.67 -15.37 -4.14
CA LYS A 213 0.48 -14.92 -4.92
C LYS A 213 0.31 -13.45 -5.32
N ILE A 214 1.37 -12.83 -5.83
CA ILE A 214 1.28 -11.46 -6.32
C ILE A 214 0.25 -11.36 -7.45
N ALA A 215 -0.74 -10.49 -7.29
CA ALA A 215 -1.86 -10.38 -8.23
C ALA A 215 -2.17 -8.95 -8.66
N ASP A 216 -2.59 -8.82 -9.91
CA ASP A 216 -3.09 -7.56 -10.45
C ASP A 216 -4.51 -7.28 -9.94
N PRO A 217 -4.74 -6.20 -9.17
CA PRO A 217 -6.05 -5.91 -8.60
C PRO A 217 -7.11 -5.56 -9.64
N ARG A 218 -6.73 -5.16 -10.84
CA ARG A 218 -7.66 -4.78 -11.92
C ARG A 218 -8.59 -5.92 -12.35
N LYS A 219 -8.23 -7.16 -12.07
CA LYS A 219 -9.11 -8.33 -12.27
C LYS A 219 -10.37 -8.33 -11.38
N TYR A 220 -10.36 -7.52 -10.32
CA TYR A 220 -11.41 -7.46 -9.31
C TYR A 220 -12.16 -6.12 -9.29
N ILE A 221 -11.75 -5.18 -10.15
CA ILE A 221 -12.33 -3.84 -10.26
C ILE A 221 -12.91 -3.74 -11.67
N GLU A 222 -14.22 -3.89 -11.78
CA GLU A 222 -14.99 -3.59 -13.00
C GLU A 222 -15.45 -2.15 -13.01
#